data_cd160164c3a084199588cabaa4b2465a
#
_entry.id   cd160164c3a084199588cabaa4b2465a
#
_cell.length_a   1.000
_cell.length_b   1.000
_cell.length_c   1.000
_cell.angle_alpha   90.00
_cell.angle_beta   90.00
_cell.angle_gamma   90.00
#
_symmetry.space_group_name_H-M   'P 1'
#
loop_
_entity.id
_entity.type
_entity.pdbx_description
1 polymer ?
#
loop_
_entity_poly.entity_id
_entity_poly.type
_entity_poly.pdbx_seq_one_letter_code
_entity_poly.pdbx_strand_id
1 'polypeptide(L)'
;MSELAHIASMRIIAGTFKGRRLASPRKAAIRPTLDRVKESYFRIVHTQVQGANFLDLCAGSGNIGLEALSRGAQQVAFVDQNRQSIRLIKTNLQKCGLTSQDQRIQLLPTDVKRSLTTFSRSQVQFHLIYFDPPYTSDLYLECLTQIAETTVLTKRGIICIEHNQSDFPQHIG
;
A
#
# COMPACT_ATOMS: atom_id res chain seq x y z
N MET A 1 -19.49 -31.41 16.63
CA MET A 1 -19.92 -30.20 15.90
C MET A 1 -18.72 -29.26 15.90
N SER A 2 -17.97 -29.24 14.82
CA SER A 2 -16.76 -28.45 14.71
C SER A 2 -17.12 -27.00 14.38
N GLU A 3 -16.86 -26.14 15.35
CA GLU A 3 -16.85 -24.69 15.17
C GLU A 3 -15.68 -24.36 14.22
N LEU A 4 -15.97 -24.27 12.93
CA LEU A 4 -15.04 -23.74 11.94
C LEU A 4 -14.88 -22.26 12.27
N ALA A 5 -13.86 -21.94 13.07
CA ALA A 5 -13.38 -20.59 13.24
C ALA A 5 -13.21 -19.97 11.86
N HIS A 6 -14.05 -19.01 11.52
CA HIS A 6 -13.92 -18.18 10.32
C HIS A 6 -12.60 -17.41 10.46
N ILE A 7 -11.51 -18.02 9.99
CA ILE A 7 -10.24 -17.31 9.85
C ILE A 7 -10.50 -16.22 8.82
N ALA A 8 -10.64 -15.00 9.29
CA ALA A 8 -10.80 -13.83 8.43
C ALA A 8 -9.62 -13.78 7.46
N SER A 9 -9.84 -14.18 6.22
CA SER A 9 -8.81 -14.20 5.19
C SER A 9 -8.73 -12.84 4.53
N MET A 10 -7.52 -12.29 4.40
CA MET A 10 -7.27 -11.07 3.65
C MET A 10 -7.81 -11.23 2.21
N ARG A 11 -8.58 -10.26 1.73
CA ARG A 11 -9.24 -10.33 0.41
C ARG A 11 -9.34 -8.96 -0.25
N ILE A 12 -9.54 -8.96 -1.55
CA ILE A 12 -9.93 -7.76 -2.30
C ILE A 12 -11.43 -7.49 -2.08
N ILE A 13 -11.76 -6.26 -1.70
CA ILE A 13 -13.11 -5.88 -1.29
C ILE A 13 -13.95 -5.41 -2.47
N ALA A 14 -13.37 -4.70 -3.43
CA ALA A 14 -14.10 -4.14 -4.55
C ALA A 14 -13.30 -4.15 -5.86
N GLY A 15 -13.95 -3.82 -6.97
CA GLY A 15 -13.34 -3.71 -8.29
C GLY A 15 -13.18 -5.04 -9.03
N THR A 16 -12.28 -5.06 -10.01
CA THR A 16 -12.08 -6.17 -10.95
C THR A 16 -11.68 -7.49 -10.28
N PHE A 17 -10.95 -7.41 -9.16
CA PHE A 17 -10.48 -8.59 -8.42
C PHE A 17 -11.30 -8.88 -7.17
N LYS A 18 -12.50 -8.30 -7.03
CA LYS A 18 -13.38 -8.48 -5.86
C LYS A 18 -13.51 -9.95 -5.46
N GLY A 19 -13.38 -10.23 -4.15
CA GLY A 19 -13.50 -11.56 -3.58
C GLY A 19 -12.23 -12.43 -3.67
N ARG A 20 -11.19 -12.02 -4.38
CA ARG A 20 -9.91 -12.75 -4.43
C ARG A 20 -9.27 -12.79 -3.05
N ARG A 21 -9.00 -14.00 -2.57
CA ARG A 21 -8.30 -14.22 -1.28
C ARG A 21 -6.81 -14.05 -1.48
N LEU A 22 -6.21 -13.21 -0.65
CA LEU A 22 -4.78 -12.95 -0.64
C LEU A 22 -4.07 -13.79 0.42
N ALA A 23 -2.82 -14.13 0.16
CA ALA A 23 -1.96 -14.73 1.15
C ALA A 23 -1.51 -13.65 2.16
N SER A 24 -1.46 -14.00 3.44
CA SER A 24 -0.99 -13.16 4.54
C SER A 24 0.31 -13.69 5.13
N PRO A 25 1.09 -12.87 5.83
CA PRO A 25 2.25 -13.35 6.58
C PRO A 25 1.82 -14.42 7.61
N ARG A 26 2.61 -15.49 7.77
CA ARG A 26 2.29 -16.62 8.68
C ARG A 26 2.05 -16.23 10.15
N LYS A 27 2.56 -15.09 10.61
CA LYS A 27 2.43 -14.61 11.99
C LYS A 27 1.45 -13.45 12.17
N ALA A 28 0.85 -12.93 11.11
CA ALA A 28 -0.11 -11.86 11.24
C ALA A 28 -1.45 -12.44 11.68
N ALA A 29 -1.89 -12.12 12.89
CA ALA A 29 -3.28 -12.27 13.27
C ALA A 29 -4.10 -11.41 12.30
N ILE A 30 -4.86 -12.05 11.41
CA ILE A 30 -5.73 -11.34 10.47
C ILE A 30 -6.84 -10.71 11.32
N ARG A 31 -6.72 -9.42 11.55
CA ARG A 31 -7.73 -8.67 12.31
C ARG A 31 -8.84 -8.24 11.36
N PRO A 32 -10.12 -8.41 11.71
CA PRO A 32 -11.25 -7.81 11.00
C PRO A 32 -11.12 -6.29 10.85
N THR A 33 -10.30 -5.66 11.70
CA THR A 33 -9.93 -4.25 11.66
C THR A 33 -9.27 -3.85 10.33
N LEU A 34 -8.41 -4.71 9.75
CA LEU A 34 -7.72 -4.40 8.49
C LEU A 34 -8.67 -4.21 7.30
N ASP A 35 -9.71 -5.03 7.19
CA ASP A 35 -10.71 -4.87 6.12
C ASP A 35 -11.51 -3.57 6.29
N ARG A 36 -11.86 -3.19 7.53
CA ARG A 36 -12.57 -1.94 7.83
C ARG A 36 -11.73 -0.70 7.56
N VAL A 37 -10.45 -0.70 7.96
CA VAL A 37 -9.53 0.41 7.71
C VAL A 37 -9.34 0.59 6.21
N LYS A 38 -9.07 -0.49 5.49
CA LYS A 38 -8.96 -0.49 4.03
C LYS A 38 -10.23 0.04 3.35
N GLU A 39 -11.40 -0.44 3.76
CA GLU A 39 -12.68 0.01 3.23
C GLU A 39 -12.92 1.50 3.50
N SER A 40 -12.63 1.98 4.71
CA SER A 40 -12.74 3.39 5.07
C SER A 40 -11.82 4.27 4.25
N TYR A 41 -10.56 3.87 4.08
CA TYR A 41 -9.60 4.57 3.24
C TYR A 41 -10.10 4.69 1.79
N PHE A 42 -10.47 3.57 1.17
CA PHE A 42 -10.94 3.60 -0.21
C PHE A 42 -12.30 4.27 -0.39
N ARG A 43 -13.08 4.45 0.67
CA ARG A 43 -14.29 5.30 0.63
C ARG A 43 -13.93 6.78 0.54
N ILE A 44 -12.89 7.21 1.26
CA ILE A 44 -12.42 8.60 1.22
C ILE A 44 -11.85 8.94 -0.17
N VAL A 45 -11.02 8.07 -0.73
CA VAL A 45 -10.34 8.32 -2.01
C VAL A 45 -11.04 7.76 -3.25
N HIS A 46 -12.33 7.39 -3.13
CA HIS A 46 -13.03 6.63 -4.18
C HIS A 46 -13.06 7.32 -5.54
N THR A 47 -13.13 8.67 -5.56
CA THR A 47 -13.13 9.46 -6.80
C THR A 47 -11.74 9.66 -7.38
N GLN A 48 -10.69 9.52 -6.57
CA GLN A 48 -9.30 9.76 -6.98
C GLN A 48 -8.57 8.49 -7.41
N VAL A 49 -9.04 7.29 -7.01
CA VAL A 49 -8.31 6.04 -7.28
C VAL A 49 -8.39 5.62 -8.75
N GLN A 50 -9.50 5.92 -9.42
CA GLN A 50 -9.67 5.61 -10.84
C GLN A 50 -8.68 6.40 -11.69
N GLY A 51 -7.82 5.69 -12.44
CA GLY A 51 -6.79 6.30 -13.28
C GLY A 51 -5.59 6.84 -12.52
N ALA A 52 -5.51 6.65 -11.20
CA ALA A 52 -4.42 7.16 -10.37
C ALA A 52 -3.12 6.36 -10.57
N ASN A 53 -1.99 7.07 -10.46
CA ASN A 53 -0.72 6.47 -10.08
C ASN A 53 -0.70 6.35 -8.55
N PHE A 54 -0.58 5.14 -8.06
CA PHE A 54 -0.67 4.78 -6.64
C PHE A 54 0.69 4.29 -6.12
N LEU A 55 1.11 4.77 -4.96
CA LEU A 55 2.32 4.33 -4.28
C LEU A 55 1.96 3.67 -2.95
N ASP A 56 2.33 2.40 -2.80
CA ASP A 56 2.17 1.58 -1.59
C ASP A 56 3.55 1.47 -0.91
N LEU A 57 3.79 2.33 0.09
CA LEU A 57 5.04 2.36 0.85
C LEU A 57 4.94 1.44 2.07
N CYS A 58 5.96 0.60 2.28
CA CYS A 58 5.92 -0.50 3.26
C CYS A 58 4.81 -1.51 2.93
N ALA A 59 4.72 -1.90 1.65
CA ALA A 59 3.56 -2.59 1.07
C ALA A 59 3.23 -3.96 1.69
N GLY A 60 4.15 -4.60 2.42
CA GLY A 60 3.91 -5.86 3.12
C GLY A 60 3.39 -6.98 2.22
N SER A 61 2.11 -7.27 2.30
CA SER A 61 1.44 -8.26 1.44
C SER A 61 0.98 -7.69 0.09
N GLY A 62 1.06 -6.38 -0.11
CA GLY A 62 0.53 -5.66 -1.27
C GLY A 62 -1.00 -5.51 -1.25
N ASN A 63 -1.63 -5.72 -0.11
CA ASN A 63 -3.10 -5.71 0.01
C ASN A 63 -3.73 -4.37 -0.40
N ILE A 64 -3.09 -3.26 -0.07
CA ILE A 64 -3.60 -1.91 -0.38
C ILE A 64 -3.38 -1.59 -1.87
N GLY A 65 -2.17 -1.80 -2.38
CA GLY A 65 -1.88 -1.55 -3.79
C GLY A 65 -2.69 -2.45 -4.73
N LEU A 66 -2.92 -3.73 -4.37
CA LEU A 66 -3.78 -4.65 -5.13
C LEU A 66 -5.25 -4.22 -5.10
N GLU A 67 -5.73 -3.70 -3.98
CA GLU A 67 -7.07 -3.11 -3.88
C GLU A 67 -7.18 -1.87 -4.78
N ALA A 68 -6.14 -1.00 -4.81
CA ALA A 68 -6.08 0.16 -5.70
C ALA A 68 -6.14 -0.25 -7.18
N LEU A 69 -5.35 -1.24 -7.60
CA LEU A 69 -5.42 -1.82 -8.95
C LEU A 69 -6.82 -2.35 -9.27
N SER A 70 -7.42 -3.08 -8.33
CA SER A 70 -8.76 -3.64 -8.49
C SER A 70 -9.82 -2.56 -8.69
N ARG A 71 -9.63 -1.38 -8.09
CA ARG A 71 -10.53 -0.22 -8.18
C ARG A 71 -10.20 0.71 -9.34
N GLY A 72 -9.24 0.33 -10.20
CA GLY A 72 -8.95 1.03 -11.44
C GLY A 72 -7.80 2.03 -11.37
N ALA A 73 -6.89 1.91 -10.41
CA ALA A 73 -5.63 2.64 -10.48
C ALA A 73 -4.89 2.29 -11.78
N GLN A 74 -4.32 3.30 -12.42
CA GLN A 74 -3.62 3.15 -13.70
C GLN A 74 -2.29 2.42 -13.51
N GLN A 75 -1.55 2.77 -12.47
CA GLN A 75 -0.29 2.15 -12.10
C GLN A 75 -0.17 2.05 -10.58
N VAL A 76 0.50 1.01 -10.11
CA VAL A 76 0.82 0.84 -8.69
C VAL A 76 2.29 0.49 -8.53
N ALA A 77 2.98 1.29 -7.73
CA ALA A 77 4.32 0.98 -7.26
C ALA A 77 4.23 0.40 -5.84
N PHE A 78 4.77 -0.80 -5.66
CA PHE A 78 4.91 -1.47 -4.36
C PHE A 78 6.34 -1.34 -3.88
N VAL A 79 6.55 -0.77 -2.72
CA VAL A 79 7.86 -0.59 -2.09
C VAL A 79 7.91 -1.35 -0.77
N ASP A 80 8.87 -2.25 -0.65
CA ASP A 80 9.16 -2.95 0.62
C ASP A 80 10.61 -3.44 0.61
N GLN A 81 11.33 -3.23 1.71
CA GLN A 81 12.71 -3.71 1.84
C GLN A 81 12.80 -5.20 2.21
N ASN A 82 11.72 -5.77 2.75
CA ASN A 82 11.70 -7.15 3.21
C ASN A 82 11.49 -8.11 2.03
N ARG A 83 12.43 -9.00 1.80
CA ARG A 83 12.35 -10.02 0.74
C ARG A 83 11.14 -10.95 0.87
N GLN A 84 10.65 -11.20 2.09
CA GLN A 84 9.46 -12.02 2.29
C GLN A 84 8.20 -11.27 1.84
N SER A 85 8.10 -9.96 2.13
CA SER A 85 7.04 -9.09 1.62
C SER A 85 7.02 -9.09 0.09
N ILE A 86 8.17 -8.91 -0.55
CA ILE A 86 8.29 -8.93 -2.02
C ILE A 86 7.81 -10.27 -2.62
N ARG A 87 8.16 -11.40 -2.01
CA ARG A 87 7.67 -12.73 -2.44
C ARG A 87 6.16 -12.84 -2.27
N LEU A 88 5.65 -12.32 -1.16
CA LEU A 88 4.22 -12.34 -0.84
C LEU A 88 3.41 -11.48 -1.83
N ILE A 89 3.90 -10.28 -2.17
CA ILE A 89 3.31 -9.43 -3.20
C ILE A 89 3.24 -10.19 -4.54
N LYS A 90 4.33 -10.82 -4.97
CA LYS A 90 4.35 -11.63 -6.21
C LYS A 90 3.30 -12.75 -6.20
N THR A 91 3.19 -13.46 -5.08
CA THR A 91 2.17 -14.51 -4.89
C THR A 91 0.76 -13.93 -4.99
N ASN A 92 0.52 -12.76 -4.39
CA ASN A 92 -0.79 -12.12 -4.39
C ASN A 92 -1.15 -11.52 -5.76
N LEU A 93 -0.16 -11.01 -6.49
CA LEU A 93 -0.34 -10.64 -7.90
C LEU A 93 -0.82 -11.84 -8.73
N GLN A 94 -0.15 -12.98 -8.61
CA GLN A 94 -0.55 -14.22 -9.31
C GLN A 94 -1.98 -14.66 -8.96
N LYS A 95 -2.38 -14.54 -7.69
CA LYS A 95 -3.76 -14.82 -7.26
C LYS A 95 -4.80 -13.90 -7.93
N CYS A 96 -4.39 -12.70 -8.32
CA CYS A 96 -5.21 -11.76 -9.08
C CYS A 96 -5.08 -11.95 -10.61
N GLY A 97 -4.32 -12.94 -11.09
CA GLY A 97 -4.07 -13.15 -12.52
C GLY A 97 -3.05 -12.17 -13.11
N LEU A 98 -2.23 -11.55 -12.27
CA LEU A 98 -1.22 -10.57 -12.64
C LEU A 98 0.19 -11.14 -12.47
N THR A 99 1.15 -10.52 -13.12
CA THR A 99 2.58 -10.80 -12.91
C THR A 99 3.32 -9.51 -12.57
N SER A 100 4.54 -9.62 -12.04
CA SER A 100 5.40 -8.45 -11.80
C SER A 100 5.90 -7.78 -13.08
N GLN A 101 5.59 -8.33 -14.25
CA GLN A 101 5.93 -7.78 -15.57
C GLN A 101 4.74 -7.02 -16.21
N ASP A 102 3.58 -7.02 -15.55
CA ASP A 102 2.45 -6.20 -16.00
C ASP A 102 2.85 -4.72 -15.92
N GLN A 103 2.64 -4.00 -17.02
CA GLN A 103 3.05 -2.58 -17.16
C GLN A 103 2.42 -1.64 -16.13
N ARG A 104 1.34 -2.06 -15.48
CA ARG A 104 0.69 -1.34 -14.40
C ARG A 104 1.40 -1.48 -13.05
N ILE A 105 2.40 -2.36 -12.97
CA ILE A 105 3.01 -2.77 -11.70
C ILE A 105 4.49 -2.42 -11.69
N GLN A 106 4.92 -1.71 -10.68
CA GLN A 106 6.32 -1.51 -10.35
C GLN A 106 6.60 -2.10 -8.97
N LEU A 107 7.52 -3.05 -8.88
CA LEU A 107 7.86 -3.71 -7.63
C LEU A 107 9.31 -3.38 -7.25
N LEU A 108 9.49 -2.62 -6.16
CA LEU A 108 10.79 -2.13 -5.70
C LEU A 108 11.19 -2.80 -4.38
N PRO A 109 12.15 -3.74 -4.41
CA PRO A 109 12.72 -4.36 -3.22
C PRO A 109 13.76 -3.44 -2.56
N THR A 110 13.33 -2.32 -1.99
CA THR A 110 14.20 -1.29 -1.42
C THR A 110 13.53 -0.61 -0.23
N ASP A 111 14.30 0.16 0.53
CA ASP A 111 13.76 1.01 1.59
C ASP A 111 13.02 2.23 1.03
N VAL A 112 12.18 2.84 1.88
CA VAL A 112 11.30 3.96 1.52
C VAL A 112 12.09 5.16 1.02
N LYS A 113 13.14 5.59 1.72
CA LYS A 113 13.92 6.78 1.38
C LYS A 113 14.60 6.67 0.00
N ARG A 114 15.18 5.50 -0.27
CA ARG A 114 15.77 5.20 -1.59
C ARG A 114 14.72 5.21 -2.68
N SER A 115 13.56 4.64 -2.42
CA SER A 115 12.47 4.64 -3.41
C SER A 115 12.02 6.06 -3.74
N LEU A 116 11.79 6.90 -2.74
CA LEU A 116 11.41 8.30 -2.91
C LEU A 116 12.48 9.10 -3.69
N THR A 117 13.77 8.89 -3.37
CA THR A 117 14.89 9.49 -4.13
C THR A 117 14.88 9.05 -5.59
N THR A 118 14.61 7.76 -5.84
CA THR A 118 14.56 7.21 -7.20
C THR A 118 13.39 7.82 -7.99
N PHE A 119 12.20 7.88 -7.40
CA PHE A 119 11.03 8.48 -8.03
C PHE A 119 11.23 9.97 -8.30
N SER A 120 11.80 10.72 -7.36
CA SER A 120 12.10 12.13 -7.52
C SER A 120 13.06 12.38 -8.69
N ARG A 121 14.16 11.61 -8.77
CA ARG A 121 15.13 11.72 -9.88
C ARG A 121 14.55 11.35 -11.25
N SER A 122 13.64 10.37 -11.27
CA SER A 122 12.96 9.92 -12.49
C SER A 122 11.72 10.76 -12.81
N GLN A 123 11.42 11.79 -12.01
CA GLN A 123 10.25 12.67 -12.15
C GLN A 123 8.90 11.91 -12.17
N VAL A 124 8.85 10.74 -11.51
CA VAL A 124 7.63 9.96 -11.36
C VAL A 124 6.78 10.58 -10.27
N GLN A 125 5.50 10.83 -10.58
CA GLN A 125 4.55 11.43 -9.66
C GLN A 125 3.39 10.47 -9.35
N PHE A 126 2.94 10.51 -8.10
CA PHE A 126 1.80 9.75 -7.62
C PHE A 126 0.65 10.67 -7.21
N HIS A 127 -0.56 10.21 -7.48
CA HIS A 127 -1.80 10.87 -7.06
C HIS A 127 -2.19 10.46 -5.65
N LEU A 128 -1.88 9.21 -5.29
CA LEU A 128 -2.19 8.63 -3.99
C LEU A 128 -0.95 7.91 -3.45
N ILE A 129 -0.59 8.20 -2.21
CA ILE A 129 0.47 7.50 -1.47
C ILE A 129 -0.18 6.91 -0.22
N TYR A 130 0.01 5.60 -0.02
CA TYR A 130 -0.31 4.93 1.23
C TYR A 130 0.98 4.56 1.94
N PHE A 131 1.08 4.92 3.21
CA PHE A 131 2.30 4.75 4.00
C PHE A 131 1.98 4.12 5.35
N ASP A 132 2.36 2.86 5.51
CA ASP A 132 2.16 2.05 6.72
C ASP A 132 3.51 1.51 7.22
N PRO A 133 4.36 2.39 7.81
CA PRO A 133 5.65 1.96 8.35
C PRO A 133 5.49 1.20 9.67
N PRO A 134 6.51 0.41 10.09
CA PRO A 134 6.55 -0.16 11.44
C PRO A 134 6.45 0.94 12.51
N TYR A 135 5.57 0.75 13.49
CA TYR A 135 5.17 1.75 14.51
C TYR A 135 6.30 2.37 15.35
N THR A 136 7.49 1.81 15.33
CA THR A 136 8.65 2.27 16.15
C THR A 136 9.67 3.07 15.35
N SER A 137 9.32 3.57 14.17
CA SER A 137 10.30 4.19 13.29
C SER A 137 10.20 5.71 13.25
N ASP A 138 11.35 6.39 13.32
CA ASP A 138 11.48 7.82 13.01
C ASP A 138 11.22 8.12 11.51
N LEU A 139 10.80 7.10 10.75
CA LEU A 139 10.57 7.17 9.31
C LEU A 139 9.45 8.15 8.92
N TYR A 140 8.48 8.40 9.82
CA TYR A 140 7.35 9.26 9.50
C TYR A 140 7.80 10.66 9.10
N LEU A 141 8.52 11.35 10.00
CA LEU A 141 8.93 12.72 9.75
C LEU A 141 9.89 12.83 8.56
N GLU A 142 10.89 11.96 8.51
CA GLU A 142 11.88 11.95 7.42
C GLU A 142 11.25 11.71 6.06
N CYS A 143 10.34 10.73 5.94
CA CYS A 143 9.69 10.43 4.68
C CYS A 143 8.69 11.52 4.27
N LEU A 144 7.94 12.09 5.21
CA LEU A 144 7.03 13.20 4.93
C LEU A 144 7.79 14.44 4.48
N THR A 145 8.90 14.78 5.14
CA THR A 145 9.78 15.87 4.72
C THR A 145 10.30 15.63 3.31
N GLN A 146 10.82 14.41 3.03
CA GLN A 146 11.31 14.09 1.69
C GLN A 146 10.21 14.15 0.62
N ILE A 147 8.98 13.71 0.92
CA ILE A 147 7.85 13.83 -0.01
C ILE A 147 7.49 15.32 -0.23
N ALA A 148 7.47 16.13 0.81
CA ALA A 148 7.15 17.56 0.74
C ALA A 148 8.21 18.36 -0.05
N GLU A 149 9.49 17.99 0.09
CA GLU A 149 10.62 18.65 -0.61
C GLU A 149 10.80 18.19 -2.06
N THR A 150 10.03 17.21 -2.51
CA THR A 150 10.16 16.62 -3.87
C THR A 150 8.86 16.76 -4.66
N THR A 151 8.91 16.37 -5.92
CA THR A 151 7.73 16.34 -6.80
C THR A 151 7.06 14.95 -6.85
N VAL A 152 7.37 14.06 -5.92
CA VAL A 152 6.86 12.67 -5.93
C VAL A 152 5.34 12.62 -5.74
N LEU A 153 4.78 13.54 -4.96
CA LEU A 153 3.34 13.71 -4.84
C LEU A 153 2.86 14.80 -5.80
N THR A 154 1.76 14.55 -6.54
CA THR A 154 1.13 15.58 -7.38
C THR A 154 0.57 16.72 -6.53
N LYS A 155 0.37 17.92 -7.11
CA LYS A 155 -0.16 19.11 -6.40
C LYS A 155 -1.50 18.89 -5.69
N ARG A 156 -2.32 17.93 -6.15
CA ARG A 156 -3.61 17.55 -5.54
C ARG A 156 -3.58 16.12 -5.00
N GLY A 157 -2.38 15.56 -4.83
CA GLY A 157 -2.20 14.22 -4.34
C GLY A 157 -2.54 14.12 -2.85
N ILE A 158 -2.87 12.91 -2.43
CA ILE A 158 -3.25 12.59 -1.06
C ILE A 158 -2.25 11.57 -0.51
N ILE A 159 -1.76 11.82 0.70
CA ILE A 159 -1.01 10.84 1.48
C ILE A 159 -1.93 10.32 2.58
N CYS A 160 -2.06 9.01 2.66
CA CYS A 160 -2.66 8.33 3.80
C CYS A 160 -1.56 7.68 4.64
N ILE A 161 -1.56 7.94 5.93
CA ILE A 161 -0.58 7.38 6.86
C ILE A 161 -1.34 6.53 7.87
N GLU A 162 -0.93 5.28 8.03
CA GLU A 162 -1.38 4.44 9.12
C GLU A 162 -0.42 4.62 10.31
N HIS A 163 -0.95 5.00 11.48
CA HIS A 163 -0.15 5.24 12.68
C HIS A 163 -0.91 4.85 13.94
N ASN A 164 -0.17 4.56 15.00
CA ASN A 164 -0.76 4.48 16.34
C ASN A 164 -0.90 5.90 16.92
N GLN A 165 -1.99 6.12 17.65
CA GLN A 165 -2.29 7.44 18.23
C GLN A 165 -1.19 7.98 19.17
N SER A 166 -0.41 7.08 19.78
CA SER A 166 0.73 7.43 20.68
C SER A 166 2.00 7.86 19.96
N ASP A 167 2.17 7.50 18.68
CA ASP A 167 3.47 7.54 18.02
C ASP A 167 3.56 8.62 16.92
N PHE A 168 2.45 9.32 16.67
CA PHE A 168 2.43 10.37 15.65
C PHE A 168 2.92 11.70 16.22
N PRO A 169 3.88 12.38 15.57
CA PRO A 169 4.33 13.70 16.00
C PRO A 169 3.16 14.68 16.05
N GLN A 170 2.93 15.33 17.21
CA GLN A 170 1.81 16.26 17.39
C GLN A 170 1.98 17.58 16.62
N HIS A 171 3.18 17.85 16.11
CA HIS A 171 3.49 19.02 15.29
C HIS A 171 4.38 18.59 14.11
N ILE A 172 3.82 18.65 12.93
CA ILE A 172 4.57 18.70 11.66
C ILE A 172 4.62 20.19 11.32
N GLY A 173 5.77 20.84 11.63
CA GLY A 173 6.01 22.25 11.36
C GLY A 173 6.08 22.57 9.87
#